data_c5911e2207617593deaf0369fd9020e6
#
_entry.id   c5911e2207617593deaf0369fd9020e6
#
_cell.length_a   1.000
_cell.length_b   1.000
_cell.length_c   1.000
_cell.angle_alpha   90.00
_cell.angle_beta   90.00
_cell.angle_gamma   90.00
#
_symmetry.space_group_name_H-M   'P 1'
#
loop_
_entity.id
_entity.type
_entity.pdbx_description
1 polymer ?
#
loop_
_entity_poly.entity_id
_entity_poly.type
_entity_poly.pdbx_seq_one_letter_code
_entity_poly.pdbx_strand_id
1 'polypeptide(L)'
;VAFDQSNNKLENLRNASLWDSFRERPFNRVPNINTRPDFLFINACKADGLEASPNQILEVEAENFLAGIKFLVDALGCEINLCSYSNIYIGELDVNQYVVEGKYPAGNSSIHIQNIKPLTKNTKTWTINWQDVVRIGNSAKSGNFCFDKYVSICGPACEEPKIVKT
;
A
#
# COMPACT_ATOMS: atom_id res chain seq x y z
N VAL A 1 -8.00 -21.57 -3.83
CA VAL A 1 -9.10 -20.61 -4.05
C VAL A 1 -8.58 -19.60 -5.05
N ALA A 2 -9.22 -19.50 -6.22
CA ALA A 2 -8.79 -18.58 -7.26
C ALA A 2 -9.18 -17.13 -6.90
N PHE A 3 -8.33 -16.17 -7.25
CA PHE A 3 -8.65 -14.75 -7.21
C PHE A 3 -9.55 -14.45 -8.41
N ASP A 4 -10.86 -14.41 -8.19
CA ASP A 4 -11.83 -14.29 -9.28
C ASP A 4 -12.02 -12.84 -9.71
N GLN A 5 -11.69 -12.54 -10.95
CA GLN A 5 -11.83 -11.19 -11.52
C GLN A 5 -13.30 -10.77 -11.78
N SER A 6 -14.22 -11.73 -11.81
CA SER A 6 -15.63 -11.51 -12.15
C SER A 6 -16.52 -11.18 -10.95
N ASN A 7 -16.09 -11.52 -9.74
CA ASN A 7 -16.86 -11.35 -8.51
C ASN A 7 -16.50 -10.05 -7.77
N ASN A 8 -17.29 -9.73 -6.76
CA ASN A 8 -17.11 -8.58 -5.89
C ASN A 8 -15.64 -8.44 -5.44
N LYS A 9 -14.92 -7.44 -5.98
CA LYS A 9 -13.49 -7.21 -5.73
C LYS A 9 -13.12 -7.17 -4.24
N LEU A 10 -14.04 -6.69 -3.39
CA LEU A 10 -13.82 -6.69 -1.95
C LEU A 10 -13.89 -8.08 -1.33
N GLU A 11 -14.74 -8.94 -1.86
CA GLU A 11 -14.81 -10.33 -1.43
C GLU A 11 -13.53 -11.07 -1.77
N ASN A 12 -12.94 -10.78 -2.93
CA ASN A 12 -11.62 -11.29 -3.29
C ASN A 12 -10.53 -10.88 -2.29
N LEU A 13 -10.50 -9.61 -1.87
CA LEU A 13 -9.55 -9.15 -0.86
C LEU A 13 -9.71 -9.89 0.48
N ARG A 14 -10.94 -10.22 0.85
CA ARG A 14 -11.24 -10.99 2.06
C ARG A 14 -10.76 -12.43 1.95
N ASN A 15 -11.15 -13.10 0.87
CA ASN A 15 -10.82 -14.51 0.62
C ASN A 15 -9.32 -14.72 0.47
N ALA A 16 -8.60 -13.71 -0.03
CA ALA A 16 -7.15 -13.70 -0.17
C ALA A 16 -6.40 -13.35 1.13
N SER A 17 -7.10 -13.10 2.24
CA SER A 17 -6.48 -12.57 3.47
C SER A 17 -5.70 -11.26 3.25
N LEU A 18 -6.04 -10.51 2.21
CA LEU A 18 -5.44 -9.22 1.91
C LEU A 18 -6.19 -8.05 2.59
N TRP A 19 -7.37 -8.34 3.16
CA TRP A 19 -8.12 -7.35 3.94
C TRP A 19 -7.37 -6.87 5.17
N ASP A 20 -6.59 -7.75 5.79
CA ASP A 20 -5.77 -7.43 6.96
C ASP A 20 -4.60 -6.49 6.66
N SER A 21 -4.35 -6.16 5.39
CA SER A 21 -3.35 -5.17 5.00
C SER A 21 -3.81 -3.73 5.21
N PHE A 22 -5.13 -3.51 5.30
CA PHE A 22 -5.68 -2.19 5.56
C PHE A 22 -5.64 -1.84 7.04
N ARG A 23 -5.42 -0.57 7.32
CA ARG A 23 -5.47 -0.01 8.69
C ARG A 23 -6.38 1.22 8.72
N GLU A 24 -7.43 1.16 9.53
CA GLU A 24 -8.30 2.30 9.81
C GLU A 24 -7.67 3.22 10.85
N ARG A 25 -7.63 4.49 10.53
CA ARG A 25 -7.06 5.53 11.39
C ARG A 25 -8.16 6.22 12.20
N PRO A 26 -7.87 6.74 13.41
CA PRO A 26 -6.56 6.86 14.07
C PRO A 26 -6.10 5.59 14.80
N PHE A 27 -6.96 4.61 15.02
CA PHE A 27 -6.71 3.49 15.95
C PHE A 27 -5.83 2.38 15.37
N ASN A 28 -5.40 2.50 14.12
CA ASN A 28 -4.55 1.52 13.42
C ASN A 28 -5.09 0.07 13.46
N ARG A 29 -6.41 -0.07 13.44
CA ARG A 29 -7.10 -1.36 13.47
C ARG A 29 -7.47 -1.82 12.06
N VAL A 30 -7.69 -3.11 11.88
CA VAL A 30 -8.27 -3.64 10.66
C VAL A 30 -9.69 -3.09 10.50
N PRO A 31 -10.03 -2.52 9.33
CA PRO A 31 -11.37 -1.95 9.11
C PRO A 31 -12.45 -3.01 9.20
N ASN A 32 -13.64 -2.60 9.63
CA ASN A 32 -14.80 -3.47 9.58
C ASN A 32 -15.13 -3.78 8.10
N ILE A 33 -15.40 -5.06 7.84
CA ILE A 33 -15.62 -5.62 6.51
C ILE A 33 -16.78 -4.97 5.73
N ASN A 34 -17.73 -4.37 6.44
CA ASN A 34 -18.91 -3.71 5.86
C ASN A 34 -18.72 -2.19 5.71
N THR A 35 -17.53 -1.67 6.03
CA THR A 35 -17.24 -0.24 5.89
C THR A 35 -16.45 0.06 4.62
N ARG A 36 -16.51 1.30 4.18
CA ARG A 36 -15.73 1.86 3.08
C ARG A 36 -14.98 3.08 3.58
N PRO A 37 -13.77 3.34 3.08
CA PRO A 37 -13.07 4.58 3.40
C PRO A 37 -13.58 5.72 2.54
N ASP A 38 -13.45 6.95 3.04
CA ASP A 38 -13.55 8.17 2.26
C ASP A 38 -12.19 8.48 1.60
N PHE A 39 -11.10 8.14 2.31
CA PHE A 39 -9.73 8.34 1.85
C PHE A 39 -8.89 7.08 2.08
N LEU A 40 -8.16 6.65 1.05
CA LEU A 40 -7.10 5.64 1.16
C LEU A 40 -5.73 6.30 0.97
N PHE A 41 -4.82 6.11 1.92
CA PHE A 41 -3.43 6.50 1.80
C PHE A 41 -2.56 5.28 1.51
N ILE A 42 -1.90 5.27 0.35
CA ILE A 42 -0.87 4.30 0.00
C ILE A 42 0.47 4.87 0.45
N ASN A 43 1.12 4.22 1.40
CA ASN A 43 2.44 4.63 1.86
C ASN A 43 3.53 3.89 1.09
N ALA A 44 4.20 4.60 0.18
CA ALA A 44 5.37 4.16 -0.54
C ALA A 44 6.64 4.91 -0.07
N CYS A 45 6.63 5.35 1.18
CA CYS A 45 7.80 5.89 1.85
C CYS A 45 8.43 4.84 2.76
N LYS A 46 9.72 4.98 3.02
CA LYS A 46 10.43 4.21 4.04
C LYS A 46 10.06 4.77 5.41
N ALA A 47 9.37 3.98 6.22
CA ALA A 47 8.94 4.40 7.56
C ALA A 47 10.05 4.16 8.61
N ASP A 48 10.98 3.25 8.34
CA ASP A 48 12.07 2.85 9.24
C ASP A 48 13.42 2.86 8.51
N GLY A 49 14.50 3.14 9.24
CA GLY A 49 15.87 3.17 8.70
C GLY A 49 16.34 1.84 8.12
N LEU A 50 15.81 0.73 8.62
CA LEU A 50 16.19 -0.64 8.24
C LEU A 50 15.22 -1.27 7.22
N GLU A 51 14.12 -0.62 6.91
CA GLU A 51 13.16 -1.08 5.91
C GLU A 51 13.77 -1.07 4.51
N ALA A 52 13.38 -2.06 3.68
CA ALA A 52 13.74 -2.08 2.26
C ALA A 52 13.27 -0.82 1.54
N SER A 53 14.11 -0.25 0.68
CA SER A 53 13.79 0.98 -0.05
C SER A 53 12.65 0.73 -1.05
N PRO A 54 11.49 1.39 -0.89
CA PRO A 54 10.38 1.24 -1.83
C PRO A 54 10.78 1.56 -3.26
N ASN A 55 11.57 2.62 -3.48
CA ASN A 55 11.92 3.09 -4.82
C ASN A 55 12.64 2.01 -5.65
N GLN A 56 13.61 1.32 -5.06
CA GLN A 56 14.38 0.27 -5.75
C GLN A 56 13.50 -0.93 -6.12
N ILE A 57 12.58 -1.29 -5.23
CA ILE A 57 11.72 -2.46 -5.45
C ILE A 57 10.60 -2.12 -6.42
N LEU A 58 10.04 -0.93 -6.34
CA LEU A 58 8.96 -0.48 -7.23
C LEU A 58 9.43 -0.28 -8.68
N GLU A 59 10.73 -0.10 -8.94
CA GLU A 59 11.29 -0.16 -10.30
C GLU A 59 11.10 -1.55 -10.92
N VAL A 60 11.30 -2.61 -10.14
CA VAL A 60 11.15 -4.00 -10.58
C VAL A 60 9.69 -4.45 -10.57
N GLU A 61 8.92 -4.01 -9.59
CA GLU A 61 7.52 -4.40 -9.37
C GLU A 61 6.52 -3.38 -9.94
N ALA A 62 6.95 -2.48 -10.82
CA ALA A 62 6.13 -1.37 -11.32
C ALA A 62 4.79 -1.83 -11.90
N GLU A 63 4.79 -2.89 -12.70
CA GLU A 63 3.57 -3.41 -13.30
C GLU A 63 2.59 -3.98 -12.25
N ASN A 64 3.11 -4.68 -11.24
CA ASN A 64 2.29 -5.25 -10.18
C ASN A 64 1.75 -4.15 -9.28
N PHE A 65 2.57 -3.13 -8.98
CA PHE A 65 2.14 -1.98 -8.20
C PHE A 65 1.02 -1.21 -8.91
N LEU A 66 1.18 -0.93 -10.21
CA LEU A 66 0.18 -0.27 -11.03
C LEU A 66 -1.13 -1.06 -11.10
N ALA A 67 -1.05 -2.38 -11.30
CA ALA A 67 -2.21 -3.27 -11.29
C ALA A 67 -2.93 -3.26 -9.91
N GLY A 68 -2.18 -3.20 -8.83
CA GLY A 68 -2.70 -3.11 -7.48
C GLY A 68 -3.44 -1.79 -7.23
N ILE A 69 -2.86 -0.66 -7.63
CA ILE A 69 -3.53 0.65 -7.54
C ILE A 69 -4.82 0.65 -8.35
N LYS A 70 -4.78 0.18 -9.60
CA LYS A 70 -5.97 0.08 -10.45
C LYS A 70 -7.06 -0.77 -9.79
N PHE A 71 -6.69 -1.91 -9.24
CA PHE A 71 -7.62 -2.76 -8.51
C PHE A 71 -8.27 -2.02 -7.32
N LEU A 72 -7.48 -1.27 -6.55
CA LEU A 72 -7.97 -0.51 -5.39
C LEU A 72 -8.88 0.65 -5.78
N VAL A 73 -8.56 1.39 -6.86
CA VAL A 73 -9.44 2.43 -7.42
C VAL A 73 -10.81 1.83 -7.73
N ASP A 74 -10.83 0.74 -8.45
CA ASP A 74 -12.07 0.06 -8.86
C ASP A 74 -12.84 -0.59 -7.69
N ALA A 75 -12.11 -1.10 -6.67
CA ALA A 75 -12.71 -1.83 -5.57
C ALA A 75 -13.31 -0.93 -4.50
N LEU A 76 -12.65 0.19 -4.19
CA LEU A 76 -13.02 1.04 -3.07
C LEU A 76 -13.87 2.23 -3.49
N GLY A 77 -13.64 2.79 -4.68
CA GLY A 77 -14.36 3.96 -5.19
C GLY A 77 -14.22 5.20 -4.29
N CYS A 78 -13.06 5.36 -3.65
CA CYS A 78 -12.75 6.48 -2.78
C CYS A 78 -11.55 7.28 -3.30
N GLU A 79 -11.30 8.43 -2.73
CA GLU A 79 -10.10 9.21 -3.04
C GLU A 79 -8.85 8.47 -2.57
N ILE A 80 -7.90 8.23 -3.50
CA ILE A 80 -6.64 7.56 -3.21
C ILE A 80 -5.50 8.58 -3.23
N ASN A 81 -4.67 8.54 -2.20
CA ASN A 81 -3.54 9.42 -2.00
C ASN A 81 -2.26 8.57 -1.88
N LEU A 82 -1.39 8.64 -2.89
CA LEU A 82 -0.10 7.96 -2.92
C LEU A 82 0.99 8.89 -2.39
N CYS A 83 1.66 8.48 -1.32
CA CYS A 83 2.77 9.20 -0.72
C CYS A 83 4.08 8.45 -0.95
N SER A 84 5.06 9.07 -1.58
CA SER A 84 6.36 8.48 -1.95
C SER A 84 7.49 9.51 -1.90
N TYR A 85 8.74 9.08 -1.86
CA TYR A 85 9.90 9.99 -1.89
C TYR A 85 10.25 10.50 -3.31
N SER A 86 9.67 9.91 -4.33
CA SER A 86 9.84 10.33 -5.73
C SER A 86 8.55 10.09 -6.50
N ASN A 87 8.39 10.77 -7.62
CA ASN A 87 7.27 10.50 -8.51
C ASN A 87 7.32 9.07 -9.02
N ILE A 88 6.20 8.37 -8.91
CA ILE A 88 6.01 7.02 -9.42
C ILE A 88 5.08 7.10 -10.63
N TYR A 89 5.43 6.46 -11.73
CA TYR A 89 4.55 6.42 -12.89
C TYR A 89 3.32 5.55 -12.59
N ILE A 90 2.14 6.15 -12.60
CA ILE A 90 0.85 5.49 -12.34
C ILE A 90 -0.12 5.57 -13.53
N GLY A 91 0.35 6.04 -14.71
CA GLY A 91 -0.50 6.20 -15.88
C GLY A 91 -1.59 7.26 -15.67
N GLU A 92 -2.76 7.01 -16.24
CA GLU A 92 -3.93 7.91 -16.18
C GLU A 92 -4.91 7.52 -15.04
N LEU A 93 -4.42 6.91 -13.97
CA LEU A 93 -5.27 6.54 -12.84
C LEU A 93 -5.64 7.77 -12.01
N ASP A 94 -6.89 7.81 -11.55
CA ASP A 94 -7.41 8.87 -10.67
C ASP A 94 -6.86 8.70 -9.25
N VAL A 95 -5.60 9.10 -9.07
CA VAL A 95 -4.86 9.00 -7.81
C VAL A 95 -4.03 10.26 -7.61
N ASN A 96 -4.19 10.89 -6.45
CA ASN A 96 -3.37 12.02 -6.06
C ASN A 96 -1.99 11.54 -5.64
N GLN A 97 -0.94 12.11 -6.24
CA GLN A 97 0.45 11.83 -5.83
C GLN A 97 1.02 12.97 -5.01
N TYR A 98 1.73 12.60 -3.95
CA TYR A 98 2.43 13.52 -3.06
C TYR A 98 3.87 13.06 -2.88
N VAL A 99 4.81 13.93 -3.25
CA VAL A 99 6.23 13.70 -2.98
C VAL A 99 6.52 14.19 -1.56
N VAL A 100 7.03 13.27 -0.74
CA VAL A 100 7.35 13.49 0.66
C VAL A 100 8.82 13.87 0.78
N GLU A 101 9.08 15.00 1.40
CA GLU A 101 10.44 15.45 1.69
C GLU A 101 10.66 15.50 3.21
N GLY A 102 11.87 15.18 3.62
CA GLY A 102 12.28 15.29 5.02
C GLY A 102 12.86 13.99 5.60
N LYS A 103 13.38 14.15 6.82
CA LYS A 103 13.90 13.04 7.63
C LYS A 103 12.77 12.40 8.43
N TYR A 104 13.06 11.24 9.03
CA TYR A 104 12.15 10.63 10.00
C TYR A 104 11.61 11.68 10.98
N PRO A 105 10.28 11.73 11.22
CA PRO A 105 9.24 10.77 10.85
C PRO A 105 8.44 11.12 9.56
N ALA A 106 8.97 11.90 8.62
CA ALA A 106 8.25 12.37 7.44
C ALA A 106 7.60 11.23 6.62
N GLY A 107 8.21 10.04 6.58
CA GLY A 107 7.68 8.86 5.91
C GLY A 107 6.50 8.18 6.60
N ASN A 108 6.05 8.64 7.77
CA ASN A 108 4.96 8.01 8.48
C ASN A 108 3.58 8.41 7.92
N SER A 109 2.71 7.44 7.71
CA SER A 109 1.34 7.67 7.21
C SER A 109 0.55 8.66 8.06
N SER A 110 0.80 8.75 9.36
CA SER A 110 0.12 9.71 10.24
C SER A 110 0.47 11.16 9.90
N ILE A 111 1.73 11.41 9.50
CA ILE A 111 2.21 12.73 9.07
C ILE A 111 1.59 13.09 7.72
N HIS A 112 1.53 12.12 6.79
CA HIS A 112 0.89 12.32 5.49
C HIS A 112 -0.59 12.71 5.67
N ILE A 113 -1.33 11.93 6.46
CA ILE A 113 -2.74 12.20 6.73
C ILE A 113 -2.93 13.59 7.35
N GLN A 114 -2.12 13.93 8.37
CA GLN A 114 -2.24 15.22 9.04
C GLN A 114 -2.03 16.41 8.11
N ASN A 115 -1.11 16.28 7.14
CA ASN A 115 -0.76 17.37 6.24
C ASN A 115 -1.67 17.47 5.00
N ILE A 116 -2.19 16.33 4.52
CA ILE A 116 -2.96 16.26 3.26
C ILE A 116 -4.47 16.30 3.54
N LYS A 117 -4.95 15.41 4.38
CA LYS A 117 -6.37 15.26 4.74
C LYS A 117 -6.48 14.96 6.23
N PRO A 118 -6.42 15.97 7.11
CA PRO A 118 -6.52 15.78 8.55
C PRO A 118 -7.76 14.99 8.96
N LEU A 119 -7.59 14.10 9.94
CA LEU A 119 -8.68 13.27 10.44
C LEU A 119 -9.80 14.12 11.02
N THR A 120 -11.03 13.77 10.69
CA THR A 120 -12.24 14.34 11.27
C THR A 120 -13.11 13.24 11.87
N LYS A 121 -14.10 13.61 12.70
CA LYS A 121 -15.03 12.64 13.29
C LYS A 121 -15.91 11.92 12.26
N ASN A 122 -16.09 12.54 11.09
CA ASN A 122 -17.06 12.09 10.07
C ASN A 122 -16.38 11.38 8.89
N THR A 123 -15.03 11.38 8.82
CA THR A 123 -14.29 10.77 7.71
C THR A 123 -13.58 9.50 8.14
N LYS A 124 -13.67 8.48 7.30
CA LYS A 124 -12.99 7.20 7.47
C LYS A 124 -11.74 7.18 6.60
N THR A 125 -10.60 7.24 7.22
CA THR A 125 -9.30 7.22 6.54
C THR A 125 -8.60 5.89 6.78
N TRP A 126 -8.25 5.23 5.67
CA TRP A 126 -7.49 3.98 5.71
C TRP A 126 -6.08 4.19 5.18
N THR A 127 -5.20 3.31 5.60
CA THR A 127 -3.81 3.25 5.10
C THR A 127 -3.48 1.84 4.65
N ILE A 128 -2.61 1.74 3.64
CA ILE A 128 -2.04 0.48 3.15
C ILE A 128 -0.56 0.71 2.81
N ASN A 129 0.27 -0.32 3.01
CA ASN A 129 1.68 -0.28 2.63
C ASN A 129 1.85 -0.62 1.14
N TRP A 130 2.88 -0.08 0.50
CA TRP A 130 3.20 -0.32 -0.90
C TRP A 130 3.40 -1.81 -1.25
N GLN A 131 4.00 -2.60 -0.35
CA GLN A 131 4.19 -4.04 -0.57
C GLN A 131 2.85 -4.78 -0.70
N ASP A 132 1.89 -4.41 0.12
CA ASP A 132 0.57 -5.03 0.07
C ASP A 132 -0.19 -4.62 -1.21
N VAL A 133 0.05 -3.41 -1.74
CA VAL A 133 -0.46 -3.01 -3.07
C VAL A 133 0.15 -3.86 -4.18
N VAL A 134 1.46 -4.14 -4.13
CA VAL A 134 2.14 -5.06 -5.07
C VAL A 134 1.53 -6.46 -5.01
N ARG A 135 1.29 -6.98 -3.79
CA ARG A 135 0.65 -8.30 -3.58
C ARG A 135 -0.75 -8.36 -4.16
N ILE A 136 -1.56 -7.31 -3.95
CA ILE A 136 -2.89 -7.19 -4.55
C ILE A 136 -2.80 -7.22 -6.07
N GLY A 137 -1.87 -6.45 -6.65
CA GLY A 137 -1.69 -6.39 -8.10
C GLY A 137 -1.22 -7.71 -8.71
N ASN A 138 -0.26 -8.38 -8.07
CA ASN A 138 0.19 -9.69 -8.50
C ASN A 138 -0.96 -10.71 -8.42
N SER A 139 -1.74 -10.71 -7.34
CA SER A 139 -2.90 -11.58 -7.21
C SER A 139 -3.97 -11.30 -8.28
N ALA A 140 -4.21 -10.02 -8.59
CA ALA A 140 -5.16 -9.62 -9.62
C ALA A 140 -4.72 -10.01 -11.04
N LYS A 141 -3.41 -9.99 -11.33
CA LYS A 141 -2.85 -10.39 -12.63
C LYS A 141 -2.79 -11.91 -12.80
N SER A 142 -2.32 -12.61 -11.78
CA SER A 142 -2.08 -14.06 -11.86
C SER A 142 -3.33 -14.91 -11.62
N GLY A 143 -4.38 -14.34 -11.03
CA GLY A 143 -5.54 -15.10 -10.56
C GLY A 143 -5.25 -16.00 -9.34
N ASN A 144 -4.06 -15.90 -8.75
CA ASN A 144 -3.63 -16.68 -7.59
C ASN A 144 -3.26 -15.74 -6.44
N PHE A 145 -3.37 -16.24 -5.22
CA PHE A 145 -2.95 -15.47 -4.06
C PHE A 145 -1.42 -15.34 -4.01
N CYS A 146 -0.94 -14.10 -3.93
CA CYS A 146 0.46 -13.80 -3.75
C CYS A 146 0.73 -13.47 -2.27
N PHE A 147 1.70 -14.17 -1.68
CA PHE A 147 2.14 -13.93 -0.30
C PHE A 147 3.56 -13.36 -0.24
N ASP A 148 4.20 -13.15 -1.38
CA ASP A 148 5.57 -12.66 -1.45
C ASP A 148 5.73 -11.32 -0.75
N LYS A 149 6.82 -11.20 0.01
CA LYS A 149 7.25 -9.96 0.66
C LYS A 149 8.73 -9.72 0.47
N TYR A 150 9.10 -8.46 0.43
CA TYR A 150 10.50 -8.05 0.45
C TYR A 150 10.93 -7.79 1.88
N VAL A 151 11.94 -8.51 2.30
CA VAL A 151 12.52 -8.42 3.65
C VAL A 151 13.95 -7.94 3.55
N SER A 152 14.29 -6.92 4.33
CA SER A 152 15.65 -6.41 4.45
C SER A 152 16.38 -7.18 5.56
N ILE A 153 17.52 -7.75 5.23
CA ILE A 153 18.44 -8.38 6.18
C ILE A 153 19.61 -7.43 6.32
N CYS A 154 19.65 -6.70 7.43
CA CYS A 154 20.69 -5.71 7.70
C CYS A 154 20.85 -5.49 9.20
N GLY A 155 21.93 -4.85 9.59
CA GLY A 155 22.24 -4.53 10.99
C GLY A 155 23.75 -4.46 11.25
N PRO A 156 24.18 -4.03 12.45
CA PRO A 156 25.59 -3.85 12.78
C PRO A 156 26.44 -5.11 12.68
N ALA A 157 25.81 -6.28 12.84
CA ALA A 157 26.49 -7.59 12.76
C ALA A 157 26.26 -8.29 11.40
N CYS A 158 25.65 -7.61 10.43
CA CYS A 158 25.40 -8.17 9.11
C CYS A 158 26.55 -7.82 8.17
N GLU A 159 27.34 -8.81 7.77
CA GLU A 159 28.47 -8.62 6.86
C GLU A 159 28.02 -8.24 5.45
N GLU A 160 26.91 -8.80 4.98
CA GLU A 160 26.34 -8.54 3.65
C GLU A 160 24.87 -8.15 3.74
N PRO A 161 24.55 -6.85 3.85
CA PRO A 161 23.17 -6.40 3.81
C PRO A 161 22.51 -6.73 2.50
N LYS A 162 21.31 -7.31 2.54
CA LYS A 162 20.55 -7.70 1.34
C LYS A 162 19.06 -7.59 1.51
N ILE A 163 18.36 -7.43 0.38
CA ILE A 163 16.91 -7.53 0.30
C ILE A 163 16.58 -8.90 -0.30
N VAL A 164 15.69 -9.62 0.33
CA VAL A 164 15.25 -10.96 -0.09
C VAL A 164 13.75 -10.90 -0.38
N LYS A 165 13.33 -11.50 -1.47
CA LYS A 165 11.93 -11.80 -1.74
C LYS A 165 11.61 -13.18 -1.16
N THR A 166 10.64 -13.26 -0.27
CA THR A 166 10.26 -14.51 0.43
C THR A 166 8.93 -15.01 -0.07
#